data_efbbf42d1833fd847ced7f328880a691
#
_entry.id   efbbf42d1833fd847ced7f328880a691
#
_cell.length_a   1.000
_cell.length_b   1.000
_cell.length_c   1.000
_cell.angle_alpha   90.00
_cell.angle_beta   90.00
_cell.angle_gamma   90.00
#
_symmetry.space_group_name_H-M   'P 1'
#
loop_
_entity.id
_entity.type
_entity.pdbx_description
1 polymer ?
#
loop_
_entity_poly.entity_id
_entity_poly.type
_entity_poly.pdbx_seq_one_letter_code
_entity_poly.pdbx_strand_id
1 'polypeptide(L)'
;MNKTEWYAKSTKKLDYFITAGDTPAEIEAQYSLATGRTPMMPEYGMGYWQCKLRYRTQDELLAVAREHKRRGLPMDAIVIDFFHWTRQGDFKFEPLDWPDPEAMVKELKDMGIETVVSV
;
A
#
# COMPACT_ATOMS: atom_id res chain seq x y z
N MET A 1 1.35 37.99 8.30
CA MET A 1 1.44 37.45 6.92
C MET A 1 1.81 35.99 7.02
N ASN A 2 1.03 35.06 6.45
CA ASN A 2 1.39 33.65 6.43
C ASN A 2 2.60 33.45 5.52
N LYS A 3 3.63 32.78 6.02
CA LYS A 3 4.86 32.51 5.29
C LYS A 3 5.03 31.00 5.18
N THR A 4 5.29 30.52 3.98
CA THR A 4 5.73 29.13 3.75
C THR A 4 7.24 29.14 3.57
N GLU A 5 7.94 28.29 4.30
CA GLU A 5 9.39 28.19 4.25
C GLU A 5 9.79 26.73 4.03
N TRP A 6 10.66 26.51 3.06
CA TRP A 6 11.28 25.20 2.80
C TRP A 6 12.69 25.22 3.34
N TYR A 7 12.96 24.36 4.29
CA TYR A 7 14.23 24.33 5.00
C TYR A 7 14.90 22.97 4.90
N ALA A 8 16.16 22.96 4.50
CA ALA A 8 16.99 21.77 4.51
C ALA A 8 18.29 22.04 5.25
N LYS A 9 18.58 21.28 6.30
CA LYS A 9 19.79 21.46 7.13
C LYS A 9 21.08 21.20 6.36
N SER A 10 21.08 20.27 5.41
CA SER A 10 22.24 19.92 4.61
C SER A 10 21.77 19.41 3.25
N THR A 11 22.08 20.15 2.20
CA THR A 11 21.81 19.75 0.83
C THR A 11 22.75 20.48 -0.12
N LYS A 12 23.13 19.84 -1.23
CA LYS A 12 23.89 20.45 -2.31
C LYS A 12 23.00 21.09 -3.37
N LYS A 13 21.73 20.71 -3.41
CA LYS A 13 20.79 21.17 -4.44
C LYS A 13 19.36 21.13 -3.89
N LEU A 14 18.60 22.17 -4.17
CA LEU A 14 17.14 22.16 -4.09
C LEU A 14 16.61 21.94 -5.49
N ASP A 15 15.77 20.94 -5.65
CA ASP A 15 15.14 20.62 -6.91
C ASP A 15 13.66 20.36 -6.65
N TYR A 16 12.81 21.14 -7.27
CA TYR A 16 11.36 21.04 -7.09
C TYR A 16 10.62 21.47 -8.35
N PHE A 17 9.43 20.99 -8.49
CA PHE A 17 8.53 21.29 -9.58
C PHE A 17 7.27 21.95 -9.03
N ILE A 18 6.81 23.01 -9.69
CA ILE A 18 5.59 23.74 -9.33
C ILE A 18 4.59 23.62 -10.46
N THR A 19 3.37 23.21 -10.11
CA THR A 19 2.21 23.32 -10.99
C THR A 19 1.31 24.43 -10.48
N ALA A 20 0.73 25.20 -11.39
CA ALA A 20 -0.16 26.31 -11.08
C ALA A 20 -1.40 26.28 -11.97
N GLY A 21 -2.50 26.83 -11.45
CA GLY A 21 -3.77 26.96 -12.16
C GLY A 21 -4.75 27.78 -11.32
N ASP A 22 -5.79 28.27 -11.95
CA ASP A 22 -6.84 29.05 -11.28
C ASP A 22 -7.80 28.15 -10.48
N THR A 23 -7.83 26.86 -10.79
CA THR A 23 -8.66 25.85 -10.12
C THR A 23 -7.83 24.61 -9.74
N PRO A 24 -8.25 23.84 -8.71
CA PRO A 24 -7.61 22.57 -8.37
C PRO A 24 -7.52 21.61 -9.56
N ALA A 25 -8.57 21.54 -10.40
CA ALA A 25 -8.58 20.68 -11.58
C ALA A 25 -7.49 21.05 -12.59
N GLU A 26 -7.22 22.34 -12.79
CA GLU A 26 -6.15 22.80 -13.66
C GLU A 26 -4.76 22.44 -13.09
N ILE A 27 -4.58 22.59 -11.78
CA ILE A 27 -3.33 22.20 -11.11
C ILE A 27 -3.06 20.72 -11.28
N GLU A 28 -4.08 19.87 -11.08
CA GLU A 28 -3.99 18.42 -11.29
C GLU A 28 -3.73 18.06 -12.75
N ALA A 29 -4.38 18.75 -13.69
CA ALA A 29 -4.14 18.55 -15.12
C ALA A 29 -2.70 18.86 -15.49
N GLN A 30 -2.15 19.98 -15.01
CA GLN A 30 -0.74 20.35 -15.24
C GLN A 30 0.22 19.32 -14.60
N TYR A 31 -0.10 18.86 -13.40
CA TYR A 31 0.69 17.80 -12.75
C TYR A 31 0.68 16.50 -13.56
N SER A 32 -0.49 16.09 -14.05
CA SER A 32 -0.65 14.89 -14.87
C SER A 32 0.11 14.98 -16.21
N LEU A 33 0.29 16.17 -16.79
CA LEU A 33 1.11 16.34 -17.98
C LEU A 33 2.59 16.04 -17.71
N ALA A 34 3.07 16.34 -16.51
CA ALA A 34 4.46 16.12 -16.13
C ALA A 34 4.72 14.69 -15.65
N THR A 35 3.80 14.08 -14.91
CA THR A 35 3.97 12.79 -14.24
C THR A 35 3.30 11.62 -14.94
N GLY A 36 2.45 11.88 -15.91
CA GLY A 36 1.60 10.90 -16.55
C GLY A 36 0.20 10.87 -15.95
N ARG A 37 -0.75 10.37 -16.73
CA ARG A 37 -2.14 10.24 -16.31
C ARG A 37 -2.30 9.07 -15.34
N THR A 38 -3.13 9.26 -14.31
CA THR A 38 -3.52 8.18 -13.39
C THR A 38 -4.22 7.06 -14.17
N PRO A 39 -3.76 5.80 -14.04
CA PRO A 39 -4.46 4.67 -14.62
C PRO A 39 -5.83 4.46 -13.95
N MET A 40 -6.71 3.74 -14.65
CA MET A 40 -7.97 3.32 -14.06
C MET A 40 -7.69 2.43 -12.84
N MET A 41 -8.35 2.72 -11.73
CA MET A 41 -8.25 1.90 -10.53
C MET A 41 -8.74 0.46 -10.81
N PRO A 42 -7.99 -0.57 -10.39
CA PRO A 42 -8.44 -1.95 -10.51
C PRO A 42 -9.67 -2.20 -9.63
N GLU A 43 -10.50 -3.14 -10.02
CA GLU A 43 -11.78 -3.42 -9.37
C GLU A 43 -11.63 -3.73 -7.88
N TYR A 44 -10.63 -4.52 -7.49
CA TYR A 44 -10.34 -4.83 -6.08
C TYR A 44 -10.01 -3.58 -5.25
N GLY A 45 -9.52 -2.53 -5.88
CA GLY A 45 -9.21 -1.25 -5.21
C GLY A 45 -10.42 -0.55 -4.63
N MET A 46 -11.62 -0.84 -5.15
CA MET A 46 -12.90 -0.30 -4.68
C MET A 46 -13.65 -1.25 -3.75
N GLY A 47 -13.12 -2.44 -3.51
CA GLY A 47 -13.72 -3.45 -2.67
C GLY A 47 -13.34 -3.36 -1.19
N TYR A 48 -13.63 -4.43 -0.44
CA TYR A 48 -13.31 -4.50 0.98
C TYR A 48 -11.86 -4.92 1.22
N TRP A 49 -11.12 -4.08 1.92
CA TRP A 49 -9.75 -4.32 2.34
C TRP A 49 -9.70 -4.64 3.82
N GLN A 50 -9.31 -5.85 4.16
CA GLN A 50 -9.13 -6.28 5.53
C GLN A 50 -7.75 -5.89 6.03
N CYS A 51 -7.70 -5.07 7.07
CA CYS A 51 -6.49 -4.71 7.79
C CYS A 51 -6.71 -4.87 9.29
N LYS A 52 -5.68 -5.31 9.97
CA LYS A 52 -5.58 -5.28 11.43
C LYS A 52 -4.22 -4.70 11.72
N LEU A 53 -4.11 -3.51 12.29
CA LEU A 53 -2.85 -2.77 12.49
C LEU A 53 -1.58 -3.59 12.19
N ARG A 54 -1.56 -4.86 12.64
CA ARG A 54 -0.71 -5.90 12.04
C ARG A 54 -1.20 -7.32 12.34
N TYR A 55 -1.00 -8.20 11.39
CA TYR A 55 -0.92 -9.64 11.59
C TYR A 55 0.52 -9.98 11.96
N ARG A 56 0.72 -10.79 12.98
CA ARG A 56 2.05 -11.13 13.47
C ARG A 56 2.71 -12.24 12.68
N THR A 57 1.90 -13.17 12.19
CA THR A 57 2.38 -14.35 11.48
C THR A 57 1.56 -14.61 10.22
N GLN A 58 2.15 -15.36 9.30
CA GLN A 58 1.50 -15.87 8.10
C GLN A 58 0.24 -16.66 8.44
N ASP A 59 0.30 -17.52 9.44
CA ASP A 59 -0.84 -18.35 9.85
C ASP A 59 -2.00 -17.50 10.40
N GLU A 60 -1.71 -16.46 11.17
CA GLU A 60 -2.73 -15.54 11.67
C GLU A 60 -3.46 -14.85 10.51
N LEU A 61 -2.72 -14.38 9.51
CA LEU A 61 -3.28 -13.74 8.34
C LEU A 61 -4.15 -14.68 7.51
N LEU A 62 -3.61 -15.87 7.21
CA LEU A 62 -4.35 -16.89 6.45
C LEU A 62 -5.60 -17.36 7.18
N ALA A 63 -5.56 -17.51 8.50
CA ALA A 63 -6.73 -17.88 9.31
C ALA A 63 -7.87 -16.87 9.13
N VAL A 64 -7.56 -15.57 9.09
CA VAL A 64 -8.57 -14.52 8.88
C VAL A 64 -9.15 -14.60 7.47
N ALA A 65 -8.33 -14.75 6.45
CA ALA A 65 -8.78 -14.88 5.06
C ALA A 65 -9.69 -16.11 4.86
N ARG A 66 -9.26 -17.26 5.36
CA ARG A 66 -10.02 -18.51 5.33
C ARG A 66 -11.38 -18.39 6.04
N GLU A 67 -11.41 -17.71 7.20
CA GLU A 67 -12.63 -17.53 7.97
C GLU A 67 -13.62 -16.60 7.26
N HIS A 68 -13.16 -15.53 6.60
CA HIS A 68 -14.03 -14.71 5.75
C HIS A 68 -14.67 -15.54 4.63
N LYS A 69 -13.88 -16.33 3.94
CA LYS A 69 -14.39 -17.22 2.88
C LYS A 69 -15.37 -18.26 3.42
N ARG A 70 -15.07 -18.88 4.55
CA ARG A 70 -15.95 -19.85 5.21
C ARG A 70 -17.32 -19.26 5.56
N ARG A 71 -17.34 -17.98 5.95
CA ARG A 71 -18.58 -17.24 6.27
C ARG A 71 -19.29 -16.64 5.07
N GLY A 72 -18.72 -16.73 3.89
CA GLY A 72 -19.24 -16.06 2.70
C GLY A 72 -19.16 -14.53 2.76
N LEU A 73 -18.25 -13.99 3.57
CA LEU A 73 -18.03 -12.55 3.68
C LEU A 73 -17.11 -12.09 2.54
N PRO A 74 -17.41 -10.94 1.91
CA PRO A 74 -16.54 -10.40 0.87
C PRO A 74 -15.19 -9.96 1.45
N MET A 75 -14.14 -10.15 0.66
CA MET A 75 -12.82 -9.61 0.90
C MET A 75 -12.08 -9.55 -0.43
N ASP A 76 -11.67 -8.36 -0.82
CA ASP A 76 -11.00 -8.10 -2.10
C ASP A 76 -9.50 -7.97 -1.91
N ALA A 77 -9.07 -7.46 -0.76
CA ALA A 77 -7.66 -7.39 -0.39
C ALA A 77 -7.44 -7.63 1.09
N ILE A 78 -6.26 -8.13 1.44
CA ILE A 78 -5.78 -8.21 2.81
C ILE A 78 -4.43 -7.53 2.94
N VAL A 79 -4.24 -6.76 4.01
CA VAL A 79 -3.04 -5.94 4.21
C VAL A 79 -2.10 -6.61 5.19
N ILE A 80 -0.86 -6.82 4.74
CA ILE A 80 0.27 -7.15 5.59
C ILE A 80 0.90 -5.82 6.00
N ASP A 81 0.64 -5.40 7.24
CA ASP A 81 1.11 -4.13 7.75
C ASP A 81 2.54 -4.23 8.29
N PHE A 82 3.05 -3.17 8.88
CA PHE A 82 4.43 -3.07 9.34
C PHE A 82 4.84 -4.19 10.33
N PHE A 83 6.15 -4.35 10.51
CA PHE A 83 6.82 -5.39 11.30
C PHE A 83 6.71 -6.84 10.76
N HIS A 84 6.41 -7.03 9.48
CA HIS A 84 6.63 -8.31 8.82
C HIS A 84 8.11 -8.51 8.40
N TRP A 85 8.89 -7.46 8.49
CA TRP A 85 10.33 -7.41 8.15
C TRP A 85 11.21 -7.56 9.39
N THR A 86 12.45 -8.00 9.18
CA THR A 86 13.50 -8.02 10.21
C THR A 86 13.96 -6.61 10.59
N ARG A 87 14.00 -5.69 9.62
CA ARG A 87 14.39 -4.28 9.81
C ARG A 87 13.50 -3.40 8.96
N GLN A 88 13.11 -2.24 9.48
CA GLN A 88 12.35 -1.24 8.73
C GLN A 88 13.06 -0.85 7.43
N GLY A 89 12.33 -0.81 6.33
CA GLY A 89 12.87 -0.53 4.99
C GLY A 89 13.57 -1.72 4.34
N ASP A 90 13.57 -2.89 4.97
CA ASP A 90 14.03 -4.13 4.36
C ASP A 90 12.85 -4.80 3.65
N PHE A 91 12.93 -4.93 2.33
CA PHE A 91 11.91 -5.56 1.49
C PHE A 91 11.95 -7.09 1.59
N LYS A 92 11.92 -7.62 2.82
CA LYS A 92 11.97 -9.04 3.13
C LYS A 92 10.99 -9.38 4.24
N PHE A 93 10.48 -10.60 4.19
CA PHE A 93 9.71 -11.17 5.29
C PHE A 93 10.65 -11.78 6.34
N GLU A 94 10.29 -11.65 7.63
CA GLU A 94 10.95 -12.37 8.72
C GLU A 94 10.62 -13.88 8.58
N PRO A 95 11.61 -14.75 8.31
CA PRO A 95 11.32 -16.15 7.96
C PRO A 95 10.65 -16.98 9.08
N LEU A 96 10.83 -16.60 10.35
CA LEU A 96 10.22 -17.29 11.47
C LEU A 96 8.71 -17.07 11.53
N ASP A 97 8.28 -15.86 11.24
CA ASP A 97 6.87 -15.47 11.30
C ASP A 97 6.15 -15.65 9.95
N TRP A 98 6.92 -15.58 8.86
CA TRP A 98 6.44 -15.64 7.48
C TRP A 98 7.27 -16.68 6.68
N PRO A 99 7.08 -17.98 6.99
CA PRO A 99 7.96 -19.01 6.45
C PRO A 99 7.84 -19.27 4.95
N ASP A 100 6.68 -19.02 4.36
CA ASP A 100 6.44 -19.23 2.93
C ASP A 100 5.48 -18.16 2.37
N PRO A 101 5.97 -16.92 2.13
CA PRO A 101 5.16 -15.84 1.58
C PRO A 101 4.63 -16.14 0.18
N GLU A 102 5.35 -16.92 -0.62
CA GLU A 102 4.93 -17.28 -1.98
C GLU A 102 3.68 -18.18 -1.95
N ALA A 103 3.71 -19.24 -1.14
CA ALA A 103 2.55 -20.09 -0.96
C ALA A 103 1.37 -19.34 -0.35
N MET A 104 1.61 -18.43 0.60
CA MET A 104 0.58 -17.58 1.20
C MET A 104 -0.11 -16.70 0.16
N VAL A 105 0.66 -15.98 -0.64
CA VAL A 105 0.11 -15.09 -1.70
C VAL A 105 -0.66 -15.91 -2.73
N LYS A 106 -0.14 -17.09 -3.10
CA LYS A 106 -0.84 -17.99 -4.00
C LYS A 106 -2.19 -18.45 -3.43
N GLU A 107 -2.24 -18.86 -2.17
CA GLU A 107 -3.49 -19.27 -1.51
C GLU A 107 -4.51 -18.13 -1.45
N LEU A 108 -4.07 -16.92 -1.09
CA LEU A 108 -4.92 -15.73 -1.08
C LEU A 108 -5.50 -15.46 -2.47
N LYS A 109 -4.66 -15.54 -3.49
CA LYS A 109 -5.07 -15.34 -4.89
C LYS A 109 -6.05 -16.40 -5.38
N ASP A 110 -5.85 -17.66 -4.99
CA ASP A 110 -6.80 -18.75 -5.28
C ASP A 110 -8.17 -18.53 -4.60
N MET A 111 -8.20 -17.77 -3.50
CA MET A 111 -9.41 -17.29 -2.83
C MET A 111 -9.99 -15.99 -3.44
N GLY A 112 -9.34 -15.40 -4.45
CA GLY A 112 -9.72 -14.12 -5.06
C GLY A 112 -9.43 -12.92 -4.16
N ILE A 113 -8.36 -13.00 -3.35
CA ILE A 113 -7.94 -11.93 -2.42
C ILE A 113 -6.58 -11.41 -2.88
N GLU A 114 -6.49 -10.11 -3.13
CA GLU A 114 -5.22 -9.46 -3.43
C GLU A 114 -4.45 -9.16 -2.13
N THR A 115 -3.12 -9.14 -2.24
CA THR A 115 -2.25 -8.89 -1.10
C THR A 115 -1.61 -7.52 -1.22
N VAL A 116 -1.75 -6.70 -0.18
CA VAL A 116 -1.09 -5.40 -0.07
C VAL A 116 -0.06 -5.46 1.05
N VAL A 117 1.14 -4.99 0.80
CA VAL A 117 2.24 -5.02 1.77
C VAL A 117 2.69 -3.60 2.06
N SER A 118 2.67 -3.22 3.33
CA SER A 118 3.18 -1.93 3.82
C SER A 118 4.66 -2.08 4.24
N VAL A 119 5.54 -1.22 3.72
CA VAL A 119 7.01 -1.32 3.95
C VAL A 119 7.54 -0.06 4.63
#